data_d1ed18ade54a10a54d9720871a9e00b0
#
_entry.id   d1ed18ade54a10a54d9720871a9e00b0
#
_cell.length_a   1.000
_cell.length_b   1.000
_cell.length_c   1.000
_cell.angle_alpha   90.00
_cell.angle_beta   90.00
_cell.angle_gamma   90.00
#
_symmetry.space_group_name_H-M   'P 1'
#
loop_
_entity.id
_entity.type
_entity.pdbx_description
1 polymer ?
#
loop_
_entity_poly.entity_id
_entity_poly.type
_entity_poly.pdbx_seq_one_letter_code
_entity_poly.pdbx_strand_id
1 'polypeptide(L)'
;ERADSTKPHMGLTSWKRQKEGGKVYKSDAVIAKNYLQEGEITALNKLVNMFLDYAERMAEKRTGSYKMEDWAKRLDMFLNFNEYPILENSGKVSHEVAKRFAETEYSKFRVIQDREYKSDFNKLIDASINGLPKEEDIDNGKAKDNENENNKNEDKKNPFYPFTFLPLKDSSP
;
A
#
# COMPACT_ATOMS: atom_id res chain seq x y z
N GLU A 1 -0.87 20.02 6.92
CA GLU A 1 -2.14 20.21 7.66
C GLU A 1 -3.08 19.00 7.61
N ARG A 2 -2.91 18.07 6.64
CA ARG A 2 -3.74 16.86 6.54
C ARG A 2 -3.17 15.67 7.30
N ALA A 3 -1.84 15.65 7.51
CA ALA A 3 -1.18 14.64 8.33
C ALA A 3 -1.59 14.81 9.80
N ASP A 4 -2.16 13.77 10.39
CA ASP A 4 -2.71 13.80 11.74
C ASP A 4 -2.62 12.39 12.34
N SER A 5 -1.78 12.23 13.34
CA SER A 5 -1.52 10.94 13.99
C SER A 5 -2.75 10.32 14.68
N THR A 6 -3.80 11.10 14.93
CA THR A 6 -5.04 10.64 15.56
C THR A 6 -6.04 10.03 14.57
N LYS A 7 -5.83 10.28 13.28
CA LYS A 7 -6.70 9.76 12.22
C LYS A 7 -6.28 8.36 11.76
N PRO A 8 -7.22 7.55 11.27
CA PRO A 8 -6.89 6.28 10.62
C PRO A 8 -5.83 6.51 9.54
N HIS A 9 -4.78 5.68 9.55
CA HIS A 9 -3.64 5.78 8.63
C HIS A 9 -3.01 7.18 8.58
N MET A 10 -3.04 7.93 9.68
CA MET A 10 -2.64 9.33 9.83
C MET A 10 -3.24 10.28 8.77
N GLY A 11 -4.44 9.99 8.27
CA GLY A 11 -5.16 10.76 7.27
C GLY A 11 -4.75 10.50 5.82
N LEU A 12 -3.88 9.50 5.55
CA LEU A 12 -3.58 9.08 4.19
C LEU A 12 -4.76 8.34 3.57
N THR A 13 -5.02 8.63 2.32
CA THR A 13 -6.00 7.95 1.47
C THR A 13 -5.36 6.87 0.60
N SER A 14 -4.04 6.97 0.36
CA SER A 14 -3.28 5.98 -0.39
C SER A 14 -1.84 5.86 0.14
N TRP A 15 -1.26 4.67 0.07
CA TRP A 15 0.14 4.39 0.38
C TRP A 15 0.62 3.14 -0.36
N LYS A 16 1.93 2.95 -0.45
CA LYS A 16 2.55 1.94 -1.32
C LYS A 16 2.02 0.52 -1.10
N ARG A 17 1.77 0.11 0.15
CA ARG A 17 1.31 -1.26 0.49
C ARG A 17 -0.15 -1.34 0.93
N GLN A 18 -0.96 -0.37 0.57
CA GLN A 18 -2.37 -0.30 0.96
C GLN A 18 -3.17 -1.55 0.55
N LYS A 19 -2.98 -2.01 -0.69
CA LYS A 19 -3.71 -3.18 -1.25
C LYS A 19 -3.39 -4.48 -0.52
N GLU A 20 -2.22 -4.58 0.07
CA GLU A 20 -1.75 -5.73 0.83
C GLU A 20 -2.10 -5.63 2.32
N GLY A 21 -2.85 -4.60 2.74
CA GLY A 21 -3.10 -4.30 4.14
C GLY A 21 -1.82 -3.94 4.92
N GLY A 22 -0.78 -3.50 4.18
CA GLY A 22 0.53 -3.23 4.76
C GLY A 22 0.60 -1.91 5.52
N LYS A 23 1.63 -1.78 6.36
CA LYS A 23 1.90 -0.58 7.15
C LYS A 23 2.12 0.65 6.28
N VAL A 24 1.75 1.80 6.82
CA VAL A 24 2.20 3.11 6.32
C VAL A 24 3.67 3.30 6.69
N TYR A 25 4.48 3.77 5.75
CA TYR A 25 5.88 4.09 5.95
C TYR A 25 6.12 5.59 6.01
N LYS A 26 7.25 6.00 6.60
CA LYS A 26 7.67 7.40 6.65
C LYS A 26 7.75 8.04 5.27
N SER A 27 8.19 7.27 4.26
CA SER A 27 8.23 7.70 2.86
C SER A 27 6.86 8.02 2.28
N ASP A 28 5.81 7.31 2.72
CA ASP A 28 4.45 7.56 2.25
C ASP A 28 3.86 8.83 2.89
N ALA A 29 4.20 9.07 4.16
CA ALA A 29 3.71 10.19 4.94
C ALA A 29 4.17 11.56 4.43
N VAL A 30 5.31 11.64 3.74
CA VAL A 30 5.84 12.91 3.20
C VAL A 30 5.32 13.24 1.79
N ILE A 31 4.56 12.35 1.17
CA ILE A 31 3.99 12.56 -0.17
C ILE A 31 2.62 13.22 -0.05
N ALA A 32 2.53 14.50 -0.40
CA ALA A 32 1.29 15.28 -0.30
C ALA A 32 0.10 14.66 -1.07
N LYS A 33 0.36 14.04 -2.23
CA LYS A 33 -0.65 13.37 -3.05
C LYS A 33 -1.39 12.26 -2.29
N ASN A 34 -0.71 11.60 -1.36
CA ASN A 34 -1.28 10.50 -0.58
C ASN A 34 -2.41 10.92 0.39
N TYR A 35 -2.57 12.23 0.61
CA TYR A 35 -3.63 12.80 1.46
C TYR A 35 -4.82 13.36 0.65
N LEU A 36 -4.79 13.23 -0.68
CA LEU A 36 -5.89 13.70 -1.52
C LEU A 36 -7.08 12.75 -1.45
N GLN A 37 -8.27 13.30 -1.37
CA GLN A 37 -9.51 12.52 -1.46
C GLN A 37 -9.70 12.01 -2.90
N GLU A 38 -10.51 10.98 -3.07
CA GLU A 38 -10.75 10.34 -4.37
C GLU A 38 -11.22 11.34 -5.44
N GLY A 39 -12.13 12.26 -5.08
CA GLY A 39 -12.58 13.32 -5.97
C GLY A 39 -11.45 14.26 -6.39
N GLU A 40 -10.57 14.64 -5.46
CA GLU A 40 -9.41 15.50 -5.72
C GLU A 40 -8.38 14.82 -6.62
N ILE A 41 -8.12 13.51 -6.40
CA ILE A 41 -7.23 12.71 -7.26
C ILE A 41 -7.80 12.59 -8.66
N THR A 42 -9.10 12.35 -8.77
CA THR A 42 -9.79 12.23 -10.06
C THR A 42 -9.73 13.57 -10.83
N ALA A 43 -9.99 14.68 -10.16
CA ALA A 43 -9.88 16.01 -10.77
C ALA A 43 -8.44 16.32 -11.21
N LEU A 44 -7.45 16.02 -10.37
CA LEU A 44 -6.03 16.19 -10.69
C LEU A 44 -5.63 15.35 -11.91
N ASN A 45 -6.02 14.08 -11.97
CA ASN A 45 -5.69 13.21 -13.08
C ASN A 45 -6.32 13.70 -14.39
N LYS A 46 -7.57 14.14 -14.36
CA LYS A 46 -8.22 14.74 -15.54
C LYS A 46 -7.47 15.98 -16.03
N LEU A 47 -7.11 16.88 -15.11
CA LEU A 47 -6.37 18.09 -15.44
C LEU A 47 -5.00 17.80 -16.06
N VAL A 48 -4.27 16.85 -15.49
CA VAL A 48 -2.96 16.41 -16.00
C VAL A 48 -3.09 15.81 -17.40
N ASN A 49 -4.06 14.94 -17.63
CA ASN A 49 -4.28 14.34 -18.95
C ASN A 49 -4.64 15.40 -19.99
N MET A 50 -5.55 16.32 -19.67
CA MET A 50 -5.89 17.44 -20.56
C MET A 50 -4.68 18.31 -20.92
N PHE A 51 -3.79 18.56 -19.95
CA PHE A 51 -2.57 19.34 -20.21
C PHE A 51 -1.57 18.55 -21.05
N LEU A 52 -1.42 17.24 -20.86
CA LEU A 52 -0.55 16.39 -21.67
C LEU A 52 -1.01 16.33 -23.11
N ASP A 53 -2.32 16.15 -23.35
CA ASP A 53 -2.91 16.19 -24.71
C ASP A 53 -2.69 17.54 -25.39
N TYR A 54 -2.82 18.62 -24.62
CA TYR A 54 -2.52 19.96 -25.10
C TYR A 54 -1.02 20.12 -25.44
N ALA A 55 -0.13 19.63 -24.59
CA ALA A 55 1.31 19.73 -24.78
C ALA A 55 1.78 18.92 -26.00
N GLU A 56 1.25 17.74 -26.20
CA GLU A 56 1.51 16.91 -27.38
C GLU A 56 1.12 17.62 -28.66
N ARG A 57 -0.10 18.14 -28.72
CA ARG A 57 -0.58 18.91 -29.88
C ARG A 57 0.26 20.16 -30.16
N MET A 58 0.77 20.82 -29.12
CA MET A 58 1.65 21.97 -29.29
C MET A 58 3.03 21.57 -29.80
N ALA A 59 3.55 20.42 -29.35
CA ALA A 59 4.83 19.88 -29.84
C ALA A 59 4.77 19.51 -31.31
N GLU A 60 3.68 18.89 -31.77
CA GLU A 60 3.47 18.51 -33.17
C GLU A 60 3.43 19.71 -34.13
N LYS A 61 2.85 20.83 -33.67
CA LYS A 61 2.67 22.02 -34.52
C LYS A 61 3.93 22.89 -34.68
N ARG A 62 4.99 22.60 -33.93
CA ARG A 62 6.17 23.46 -33.88
C ARG A 62 7.41 22.75 -34.40
N THR A 63 8.15 23.43 -35.26
CA THR A 63 9.44 22.97 -35.81
C THR A 63 10.65 23.19 -34.91
N GLY A 64 10.48 23.67 -33.65
CA GLY A 64 11.56 23.94 -32.70
C GLY A 64 11.25 23.44 -31.31
N SER A 65 12.29 23.24 -30.48
CA SER A 65 12.15 22.81 -29.08
C SER A 65 11.60 23.92 -28.20
N TYR A 66 10.70 23.56 -27.28
CA TYR A 66 10.24 24.42 -26.19
C TYR A 66 11.23 24.37 -25.02
N LYS A 67 11.49 25.52 -24.40
CA LYS A 67 12.18 25.59 -23.12
C LYS A 67 11.23 25.35 -21.97
N MET A 68 11.72 25.00 -20.79
CA MET A 68 10.90 24.81 -19.60
C MET A 68 10.11 26.06 -19.21
N GLU A 69 10.70 27.25 -19.44
CA GLU A 69 10.01 28.53 -19.20
C GLU A 69 8.77 28.72 -20.09
N ASP A 70 8.82 28.24 -21.33
CA ASP A 70 7.69 28.29 -22.24
C ASP A 70 6.56 27.37 -21.76
N TRP A 71 6.93 26.20 -21.25
CA TRP A 71 5.97 25.25 -20.67
C TRP A 71 5.33 25.78 -19.38
N ALA A 72 6.10 26.43 -18.49
CA ALA A 72 5.56 27.06 -17.30
C ALA A 72 4.51 28.11 -17.64
N LYS A 73 4.82 29.02 -18.57
CA LYS A 73 3.85 30.06 -19.05
C LYS A 73 2.59 29.44 -19.68
N ARG A 74 2.76 28.35 -20.42
CA ARG A 74 1.62 27.64 -21.04
C ARG A 74 0.76 26.94 -20.01
N LEU A 75 1.35 26.37 -18.97
CA LEU A 75 0.63 25.77 -17.87
C LEU A 75 -0.23 26.82 -17.15
N ASP A 76 0.35 28.01 -16.87
CA ASP A 76 -0.39 29.08 -16.22
C ASP A 76 -1.58 29.57 -17.08
N MET A 77 -1.37 29.74 -18.39
CA MET A 77 -2.45 30.06 -19.31
C MET A 77 -3.51 29.00 -19.38
N PHE A 78 -3.11 27.72 -19.39
CA PHE A 78 -4.02 26.60 -19.42
C PHE A 78 -4.85 26.48 -18.13
N LEU A 79 -4.24 26.68 -16.96
CA LEU A 79 -4.93 26.69 -15.67
C LEU A 79 -5.93 27.88 -15.60
N ASN A 80 -5.51 29.06 -16.00
CA ASN A 80 -6.40 30.23 -16.07
C ASN A 80 -7.60 30.00 -17.00
N PHE A 81 -7.37 29.45 -18.20
CA PHE A 81 -8.43 29.12 -19.13
C PHE A 81 -9.46 28.13 -18.58
N ASN A 82 -9.00 27.20 -17.76
CA ASN A 82 -9.85 26.20 -17.09
C ASN A 82 -10.36 26.68 -15.70
N GLU A 83 -10.26 27.97 -15.41
CA GLU A 83 -10.76 28.60 -14.17
C GLU A 83 -10.13 28.05 -12.88
N TYR A 84 -8.93 27.48 -12.96
CA TYR A 84 -8.20 27.05 -11.78
C TYR A 84 -7.39 28.22 -11.22
N PRO A 85 -7.46 28.46 -9.89
CA PRO A 85 -6.65 29.50 -9.25
C PRO A 85 -5.18 29.11 -9.29
N ILE A 86 -4.33 30.05 -9.74
CA ILE A 86 -2.89 29.89 -9.76
C ILE A 86 -2.31 30.44 -8.46
N LEU A 87 -1.40 29.69 -7.85
CA LEU A 87 -0.61 30.19 -6.72
C LEU A 87 0.48 31.14 -7.23
N GLU A 88 0.37 32.40 -6.88
CA GLU A 88 1.35 33.46 -7.25
C GLU A 88 2.66 33.35 -6.45
N ASN A 89 2.70 32.50 -5.42
CA ASN A 89 3.84 32.32 -4.53
C ASN A 89 4.07 30.84 -4.15
N SER A 90 5.16 30.57 -3.45
CA SER A 90 5.53 29.22 -3.00
C SER A 90 4.61 28.61 -1.94
N GLY A 91 3.50 29.27 -1.61
CA GLY A 91 2.59 28.86 -0.53
C GLY A 91 3.04 29.38 0.84
N LYS A 92 2.14 29.27 1.83
CA LYS A 92 2.38 29.76 3.21
C LYS A 92 3.36 28.86 4.01
N VAL A 93 3.51 27.61 3.60
CA VAL A 93 4.33 26.62 4.29
C VAL A 93 5.37 26.07 3.32
N SER A 94 6.66 26.19 3.67
CA SER A 94 7.72 25.61 2.85
C SER A 94 7.63 24.10 2.82
N HIS A 95 8.14 23.49 1.75
CA HIS A 95 8.20 22.02 1.62
C HIS A 95 8.93 21.34 2.79
N GLU A 96 10.01 21.96 3.28
CA GLU A 96 10.78 21.41 4.41
C GLU A 96 9.98 21.41 5.72
N VAL A 97 9.24 22.50 5.99
CA VAL A 97 8.39 22.60 7.18
C VAL A 97 7.25 21.59 7.09
N ALA A 98 6.60 21.47 5.93
CA ALA A 98 5.55 20.49 5.70
C ALA A 98 6.06 19.05 5.89
N LYS A 99 7.26 18.74 5.36
CA LYS A 99 7.90 17.44 5.51
C LYS A 99 8.21 17.12 6.97
N ARG A 100 8.83 18.05 7.71
CA ARG A 100 9.12 17.87 9.15
C ARG A 100 7.85 17.64 9.96
N PHE A 101 6.79 18.37 9.65
CA PHE A 101 5.50 18.18 10.31
C PHE A 101 4.95 16.76 10.06
N ALA A 102 4.92 16.32 8.81
CA ALA A 102 4.46 14.98 8.45
C ALA A 102 5.31 13.88 9.10
N GLU A 103 6.63 14.06 9.18
CA GLU A 103 7.54 13.13 9.85
C GLU A 103 7.31 13.07 11.36
N THR A 104 7.00 14.21 11.99
CA THR A 104 6.67 14.27 13.42
C THR A 104 5.36 13.54 13.69
N GLU A 105 4.33 13.80 12.92
CA GLU A 105 3.04 13.10 13.02
C GLU A 105 3.19 11.59 12.77
N TYR A 106 4.01 11.20 11.78
CA TYR A 106 4.32 9.80 11.52
C TYR A 106 5.01 9.12 12.72
N SER A 107 5.92 9.80 13.42
CA SER A 107 6.60 9.23 14.58
C SER A 107 5.63 8.88 15.71
N LYS A 108 4.59 9.69 15.91
CA LYS A 108 3.51 9.42 16.87
C LYS A 108 2.61 8.28 16.37
N PHE A 109 2.19 8.34 15.10
CA PHE A 109 1.33 7.34 14.48
C PHE A 109 1.97 5.96 14.45
N ARG A 110 3.29 5.87 14.18
CA ARG A 110 4.03 4.62 14.13
C ARG A 110 3.87 3.79 15.40
N VAL A 111 3.89 4.42 16.58
CA VAL A 111 3.74 3.72 17.87
C VAL A 111 2.36 3.04 17.94
N ILE A 112 1.32 3.73 17.49
CA ILE A 112 -0.05 3.21 17.47
C ILE A 112 -0.14 2.06 16.44
N GLN A 113 0.35 2.31 15.22
CA GLN A 113 0.36 1.34 14.15
C GLN A 113 1.11 0.05 14.50
N ASP A 114 2.29 0.17 15.14
CA ASP A 114 3.11 -0.98 15.52
C ASP A 114 2.45 -1.83 16.61
N ARG A 115 1.63 -1.24 17.46
CA ARG A 115 0.83 -1.94 18.46
C ARG A 115 -0.34 -2.72 17.85
N GLU A 116 -1.00 -2.13 16.87
CA GLU A 116 -2.22 -2.66 16.26
C GLU A 116 -1.94 -3.60 15.09
N TYR A 117 -0.76 -3.50 14.50
CA TYR A 117 -0.41 -4.26 13.30
C TYR A 117 -0.17 -5.74 13.63
N LYS A 118 -0.98 -6.61 13.03
CA LYS A 118 -0.76 -8.05 13.01
C LYS A 118 -0.16 -8.46 11.66
N SER A 119 0.99 -9.11 11.69
CA SER A 119 1.60 -9.69 10.47
C SER A 119 0.71 -10.81 9.92
N ASP A 120 0.86 -11.14 8.63
CA ASP A 120 0.10 -12.24 8.03
C ASP A 120 0.40 -13.59 8.72
N PHE A 121 1.63 -13.75 9.20
CA PHE A 121 2.01 -14.89 10.04
C PHE A 121 1.23 -14.94 11.36
N ASN A 122 1.10 -13.82 12.07
CA ASN A 122 0.31 -13.75 13.30
C ASN A 122 -1.18 -14.00 13.03
N LYS A 123 -1.72 -13.53 11.90
CA LYS A 123 -3.09 -13.83 11.49
C LYS A 123 -3.31 -15.33 11.24
N LEU A 124 -2.33 -15.99 10.60
CA LEU A 124 -2.37 -17.44 10.38
C LEU A 124 -2.33 -18.22 11.70
N ILE A 125 -1.45 -17.82 12.63
CA ILE A 125 -1.40 -18.43 13.96
C ILE A 125 -2.71 -18.23 14.70
N ASP A 126 -3.24 -17.00 14.76
CA ASP A 126 -4.52 -16.71 15.42
C ASP A 126 -5.66 -17.55 14.81
N ALA A 127 -5.70 -17.71 13.48
CA ALA A 127 -6.69 -18.55 12.80
C ALA A 127 -6.53 -20.04 13.15
N SER A 128 -5.28 -20.52 13.26
CA SER A 128 -4.99 -21.91 13.62
C SER A 128 -5.37 -22.21 15.07
N ILE A 129 -5.08 -21.30 16.00
CA ILE A 129 -5.42 -21.45 17.43
C ILE A 129 -6.92 -21.38 17.63
N ASN A 130 -7.62 -20.43 16.98
CA ASN A 130 -9.08 -20.30 17.08
C ASN A 130 -9.83 -21.45 16.38
N GLY A 131 -9.19 -22.20 15.50
CA GLY A 131 -9.75 -23.39 14.86
C GLY A 131 -9.51 -24.70 15.64
N LEU A 132 -8.72 -24.66 16.72
CA LEU A 132 -8.56 -25.83 17.59
C LEU A 132 -9.73 -25.91 18.58
N PRO A 133 -10.31 -27.11 18.84
CA PRO A 133 -11.32 -27.28 19.87
C PRO A 133 -10.74 -26.82 21.22
N LYS A 134 -11.49 -26.01 21.95
CA LYS A 134 -11.10 -25.63 23.31
C LYS A 134 -11.13 -26.88 24.18
N GLU A 135 -10.12 -27.04 25.05
CA GLU A 135 -10.00 -28.18 25.97
C GLU A 135 -11.25 -28.43 26.86
N GLU A 136 -12.15 -27.44 26.97
CA GLU A 136 -13.41 -27.57 27.71
C GLU A 136 -14.45 -28.49 27.04
N ASP A 137 -14.29 -28.84 25.76
CA ASP A 137 -15.20 -29.73 25.04
C ASP A 137 -14.81 -31.22 25.14
N ILE A 138 -13.71 -31.56 25.84
CA ILE A 138 -13.18 -32.92 25.90
C ILE A 138 -13.69 -33.73 27.13
N ASP A 139 -14.31 -33.10 28.12
CA ASP A 139 -14.66 -33.73 29.38
C ASP A 139 -16.11 -34.24 29.53
N ASN A 140 -16.88 -34.44 28.46
CA ASN A 140 -18.22 -35.04 28.57
C ASN A 140 -18.54 -36.08 27.50
N GLY A 141 -17.65 -37.02 27.29
CA GLY A 141 -17.89 -38.22 26.47
C GLY A 141 -17.68 -39.48 27.27
N LYS A 142 -18.65 -39.85 28.09
CA LYS A 142 -18.70 -41.18 28.74
C LYS A 142 -18.55 -42.28 27.71
N ALA A 143 -17.63 -43.21 28.03
CA ALA A 143 -17.47 -44.50 27.39
C ALA A 143 -18.80 -45.18 27.10
N LYS A 144 -18.99 -45.62 25.87
CA LYS A 144 -19.84 -46.75 25.52
C LYS A 144 -19.01 -47.66 24.65
N ASP A 145 -18.62 -48.76 25.26
CA ASP A 145 -18.11 -49.92 24.59
C ASP A 145 -19.11 -50.39 23.56
N ASN A 146 -18.66 -50.64 22.36
CA ASN A 146 -19.26 -51.67 21.51
C ASN A 146 -18.15 -52.18 20.56
N GLU A 147 -17.77 -53.41 20.85
CA GLU A 147 -17.07 -54.31 19.94
C GLU A 147 -17.91 -54.48 18.66
N ASN A 148 -17.34 -54.38 17.50
CA ASN A 148 -17.42 -55.42 16.47
C ASN A 148 -16.55 -55.10 15.24
N GLU A 149 -15.60 -55.91 15.04
CA GLU A 149 -15.12 -56.63 13.86
C GLU A 149 -15.17 -55.98 12.46
N ASN A 150 -14.00 -56.15 11.88
CA ASN A 150 -13.73 -56.58 10.51
C ASN A 150 -13.41 -55.56 9.42
N ASN A 151 -12.08 -55.52 9.17
CA ASN A 151 -11.49 -55.86 7.88
C ASN A 151 -11.76 -54.97 6.65
N LYS A 152 -10.77 -54.23 6.21
CA LYS A 152 -10.07 -54.43 4.92
C LYS A 152 -9.12 -53.27 4.61
N ASN A 153 -7.92 -53.69 4.25
CA ASN A 153 -6.84 -52.97 3.59
C ASN A 153 -7.35 -52.02 2.51
N GLU A 154 -6.76 -50.83 2.44
CA GLU A 154 -6.21 -50.33 1.18
C GLU A 154 -5.22 -49.18 1.43
N ASP A 155 -4.04 -49.39 0.91
CA ASP A 155 -2.93 -48.44 0.79
C ASP A 155 -3.33 -47.11 0.15
N LYS A 156 -3.08 -46.01 0.82
CA LYS A 156 -2.89 -44.72 0.13
C LYS A 156 -1.61 -44.06 0.59
N LYS A 157 -0.64 -44.16 -0.30
CA LYS A 157 0.68 -43.54 -0.31
C LYS A 157 0.62 -42.06 0.03
N ASN A 158 1.43 -41.68 0.98
CA ASN A 158 1.77 -40.33 1.33
C ASN A 158 2.87 -39.84 0.34
N PRO A 159 2.69 -38.78 -0.44
CA PRO A 159 3.77 -38.23 -1.25
C PRO A 159 4.54 -37.16 -0.46
N PHE A 160 5.48 -37.61 0.36
CA PHE A 160 6.55 -36.75 0.82
C PHE A 160 7.57 -36.64 -0.31
N TYR A 161 7.72 -35.47 -0.92
CA TYR A 161 8.81 -35.17 -1.84
C TYR A 161 10.05 -34.76 -1.05
N PRO A 162 11.19 -35.50 -1.18
CA PRO A 162 12.43 -35.02 -0.63
C PRO A 162 13.06 -33.98 -1.54
N PHE A 163 13.43 -32.86 -0.94
CA PHE A 163 14.29 -31.85 -1.55
C PHE A 163 15.66 -32.48 -1.88
N THR A 164 15.92 -32.67 -3.15
CA THR A 164 17.25 -33.01 -3.66
C THR A 164 18.04 -31.73 -3.93
N PHE A 165 19.08 -31.53 -3.16
CA PHE A 165 20.14 -30.55 -3.42
C PHE A 165 20.90 -30.95 -4.69
N LEU A 166 20.90 -30.08 -5.69
CA LEU A 166 21.80 -30.17 -6.86
C LEU A 166 23.08 -29.39 -6.55
N PRO A 167 24.26 -29.99 -6.75
CA PRO A 167 25.53 -29.29 -6.56
C PRO A 167 25.82 -28.33 -7.72
N LEU A 168 26.35 -27.16 -7.36
CA LEU A 168 26.90 -26.16 -8.27
C LEU A 168 28.07 -26.75 -9.05
N LYS A 169 28.03 -26.67 -10.38
CA LYS A 169 29.16 -26.95 -11.25
C LYS A 169 30.09 -25.74 -11.26
N ASP A 170 31.30 -25.96 -10.78
CA ASP A 170 32.48 -25.14 -11.06
C ASP A 170 32.77 -25.13 -12.57
N SER A 171 32.99 -23.95 -13.10
CA SER A 171 33.65 -23.79 -14.39
C SER A 171 34.57 -22.56 -14.33
N SER A 172 35.82 -22.85 -14.13
CA SER A 172 37.00 -22.11 -14.61
C SER A 172 37.74 -23.02 -15.61
N PRO A 173 38.57 -22.50 -16.49
CA PRO A 173 39.24 -21.20 -16.60
C PRO A 173 38.75 -20.30 -17.74
#